data_8e44ab3d66702d0a702db2fe5459c3df
#
_entry.id   8e44ab3d66702d0a702db2fe5459c3df
#
_cell.length_a   1.000
_cell.length_b   1.000
_cell.length_c   1.000
_cell.angle_alpha   90.00
_cell.angle_beta   90.00
_cell.angle_gamma   90.00
#
_symmetry.space_group_name_H-M   'P 1'
#
loop_
_entity.id
_entity.type
_entity.pdbx_description
1 polymer ?
#
loop_
_entity_poly.entity_id
_entity_poly.type
_entity_poly.pdbx_seq_one_letter_code
_entity_poly.pdbx_strand_id
1 'polypeptide(L)'
;GYRVFADFTPDVKNAEGVTLGADLAVSGDANPEALPDAERTVTVDGYEVTLDGALRPGAGSELKVEVEKDGKPVTDLQPYLGAYGHLVALRAGDLAYLHVHPNGEPGDGRTKPGPEVSFTATAPSKGAYRLFLDFRHEGKVRTAAFTVHAGGAAAGEPVPENEESAEHGH
;
A
#
# COMPACT_ATOMS: atom_id res chain seq x y z
N GLY A 1 -8.02 2.09 -21.18
CA GLY A 1 -7.39 0.78 -21.01
C GLY A 1 -7.38 0.33 -19.56
N TYR A 2 -7.26 -0.95 -19.35
CA TYR A 2 -7.13 -1.58 -18.03
C TYR A 2 -5.85 -2.39 -18.02
N ARG A 3 -5.27 -2.58 -16.83
CA ARG A 3 -4.21 -3.55 -16.62
C ARG A 3 -4.75 -4.63 -15.67
N VAL A 4 -4.69 -5.87 -16.10
CA VAL A 4 -5.14 -7.02 -15.31
C VAL A 4 -3.91 -7.69 -14.71
N PHE A 5 -3.97 -8.02 -13.43
CA PHE A 5 -2.92 -8.75 -12.74
C PHE A 5 -3.45 -10.11 -12.29
N ALA A 6 -2.61 -11.13 -12.42
CA ALA A 6 -2.83 -12.45 -11.85
C ALA A 6 -1.70 -12.72 -10.86
N ASP A 7 -2.04 -12.91 -9.60
CA ASP A 7 -1.12 -13.25 -8.52
C ASP A 7 -1.41 -14.69 -8.09
N PHE A 8 -0.41 -15.57 -8.21
CA PHE A 8 -0.58 -16.98 -7.95
C PHE A 8 0.75 -17.68 -7.61
N THR A 9 0.66 -18.80 -6.91
CA THR A 9 1.80 -19.69 -6.70
C THR A 9 1.65 -20.89 -7.61
N PRO A 10 2.60 -21.15 -8.54
CA PRO A 10 2.56 -22.33 -9.38
C PRO A 10 2.60 -23.63 -8.55
N ASP A 11 1.84 -24.65 -8.98
CA ASP A 11 1.84 -25.96 -8.33
C ASP A 11 3.09 -26.79 -8.74
N VAL A 12 4.26 -26.26 -8.37
CA VAL A 12 5.56 -26.93 -8.52
C VAL A 12 6.35 -26.82 -7.24
N LYS A 13 7.18 -27.82 -6.97
CA LYS A 13 7.96 -27.88 -5.73
C LYS A 13 8.87 -26.65 -5.58
N ASN A 14 8.81 -25.98 -4.43
CA ASN A 14 9.57 -24.77 -4.11
C ASN A 14 9.26 -23.56 -5.01
N ALA A 15 8.03 -23.48 -5.56
CA ALA A 15 7.61 -22.30 -6.32
C ALA A 15 7.46 -21.08 -5.37
N GLU A 16 7.94 -19.95 -5.84
CA GLU A 16 7.63 -18.65 -5.26
C GLU A 16 6.36 -18.09 -5.92
N GLY A 17 5.68 -17.17 -5.24
CA GLY A 17 4.56 -16.43 -5.81
C GLY A 17 4.98 -15.63 -7.04
N VAL A 18 4.15 -15.63 -8.06
CA VAL A 18 4.37 -14.94 -9.35
C VAL A 18 3.21 -14.02 -9.63
N THR A 19 3.50 -12.76 -9.93
CA THR A 19 2.50 -11.79 -10.41
C THR A 19 2.73 -11.53 -11.90
N LEU A 20 1.75 -11.81 -12.72
CA LEU A 20 1.73 -11.51 -14.15
C LEU A 20 0.76 -10.37 -14.44
N GLY A 21 1.14 -9.48 -15.36
CA GLY A 21 0.29 -8.37 -15.78
C GLY A 21 0.05 -8.39 -17.29
N ALA A 22 -1.17 -8.04 -17.70
CA ALA A 22 -1.54 -7.88 -19.11
C ALA A 22 -2.40 -6.64 -19.30
N ASP A 23 -2.16 -5.90 -20.39
CA ASP A 23 -2.96 -4.75 -20.76
C ASP A 23 -4.21 -5.19 -21.51
N LEU A 24 -5.36 -4.63 -21.12
CA LEU A 24 -6.66 -4.87 -21.75
C LEU A 24 -7.21 -3.55 -22.31
N ALA A 25 -7.37 -3.50 -23.61
CA ALA A 25 -8.04 -2.38 -24.27
C ALA A 25 -9.55 -2.64 -24.30
N VAL A 26 -10.33 -1.73 -23.77
CA VAL A 26 -11.80 -1.73 -23.83
C VAL A 26 -12.22 -0.52 -24.64
N SER A 27 -13.13 -0.71 -25.60
CA SER A 27 -13.69 0.39 -26.39
C SER A 27 -14.57 1.30 -25.54
N GLY A 28 -14.55 2.59 -25.84
CA GLY A 28 -15.31 3.63 -25.11
C GLY A 28 -14.45 4.85 -24.85
N ASP A 29 -15.09 5.90 -24.37
CA ASP A 29 -14.42 7.15 -24.01
C ASP A 29 -13.63 6.96 -22.71
N ALA A 30 -12.36 7.32 -22.73
CA ALA A 30 -11.52 7.36 -21.54
C ALA A 30 -11.72 8.70 -20.83
N ASN A 31 -12.10 8.67 -19.56
CA ASN A 31 -12.11 9.85 -18.70
C ASN A 31 -11.09 9.64 -17.57
N PRO A 32 -9.79 9.92 -17.82
CA PRO A 32 -8.77 9.70 -16.81
C PRO A 32 -8.95 10.68 -15.65
N GLU A 33 -8.98 10.15 -14.44
CA GLU A 33 -8.98 10.94 -13.22
C GLU A 33 -7.54 11.17 -12.75
N ALA A 34 -7.29 12.33 -12.13
CA ALA A 34 -6.01 12.60 -11.50
C ALA A 34 -5.80 11.65 -10.32
N LEU A 35 -4.53 11.30 -10.06
CA LEU A 35 -4.20 10.55 -8.85
C LEU A 35 -4.60 11.41 -7.63
N PRO A 36 -5.35 10.86 -6.65
CA PRO A 36 -5.67 11.58 -5.43
C PRO A 36 -4.41 12.04 -4.68
N ASP A 37 -4.53 13.13 -3.94
CA ASP A 37 -3.45 13.65 -3.11
C ASP A 37 -2.95 12.58 -2.12
N ALA A 38 -1.71 12.76 -1.66
CA ALA A 38 -1.11 11.86 -0.69
C ALA A 38 -1.80 12.00 0.68
N GLU A 39 -2.45 10.93 1.10
CA GLU A 39 -3.13 10.85 2.39
C GLU A 39 -2.69 9.60 3.14
N ARG A 40 -2.54 9.73 4.45
CA ARG A 40 -2.13 8.65 5.36
C ARG A 40 -3.28 8.05 6.12
N THR A 41 -4.40 8.75 6.22
CA THR A 41 -5.62 8.28 6.88
C THR A 41 -6.79 8.40 5.91
N VAL A 42 -7.51 7.31 5.73
CA VAL A 42 -8.67 7.26 4.83
C VAL A 42 -9.86 6.61 5.54
N THR A 43 -11.06 6.98 5.11
CA THR A 43 -12.30 6.39 5.65
C THR A 43 -12.99 5.52 4.61
N VAL A 44 -13.38 4.31 4.99
CA VAL A 44 -14.14 3.39 4.16
C VAL A 44 -15.21 2.66 4.98
N ASP A 45 -16.46 2.71 4.57
CA ASP A 45 -17.60 2.03 5.23
C ASP A 45 -17.67 2.27 6.77
N GLY A 46 -17.30 3.47 7.26
CA GLY A 46 -17.27 3.80 8.69
C GLY A 46 -16.02 3.31 9.44
N TYR A 47 -15.03 2.79 8.72
CA TYR A 47 -13.71 2.47 9.26
C TYR A 47 -12.75 3.60 8.93
N GLU A 48 -11.96 4.00 9.90
CA GLU A 48 -10.77 4.82 9.71
C GLU A 48 -9.56 3.90 9.60
N VAL A 49 -8.78 4.10 8.54
CA VAL A 49 -7.61 3.27 8.24
C VAL A 49 -6.40 4.18 8.07
N THR A 50 -5.40 4.01 8.94
CA THR A 50 -4.20 4.84 8.96
C THR A 50 -2.98 4.02 8.53
N LEU A 51 -2.23 4.55 7.57
CA LEU A 51 -0.98 3.99 7.06
C LEU A 51 0.22 4.71 7.65
N ASP A 52 1.08 3.99 8.35
CA ASP A 52 2.39 4.46 8.83
C ASP A 52 3.54 3.81 8.07
N GLY A 53 4.72 4.43 8.16
CA GLY A 53 5.92 4.00 7.44
C GLY A 53 6.16 4.77 6.14
N ALA A 54 7.34 4.60 5.56
CA ALA A 54 7.75 5.28 4.33
C ALA A 54 8.30 4.27 3.32
N LEU A 55 7.85 4.38 2.07
CA LEU A 55 8.40 3.60 0.96
C LEU A 55 9.78 4.15 0.57
N ARG A 56 10.79 3.29 0.62
CA ARG A 56 12.16 3.61 0.22
C ARG A 56 12.49 2.93 -1.10
N PRO A 57 12.94 3.68 -2.12
CA PRO A 57 13.32 3.08 -3.38
C PRO A 57 14.50 2.13 -3.23
N GLY A 58 14.39 0.92 -3.81
CA GLY A 58 15.45 -0.09 -3.82
C GLY A 58 15.72 -0.78 -2.48
N ALA A 59 14.93 -0.50 -1.44
CA ALA A 59 15.10 -1.11 -0.11
C ALA A 59 13.78 -1.60 0.45
N GLY A 60 13.84 -2.67 1.24
CA GLY A 60 12.69 -3.13 2.02
C GLY A 60 12.22 -2.05 2.99
N SER A 61 10.93 -1.78 2.99
CA SER A 61 10.29 -0.79 3.84
C SER A 61 9.18 -1.47 4.63
N GLU A 62 9.13 -1.24 5.93
CA GLU A 62 8.00 -1.66 6.74
C GLU A 62 6.88 -0.62 6.61
N LEU A 63 5.69 -1.11 6.30
CA LEU A 63 4.44 -0.34 6.31
C LEU A 63 3.51 -0.96 7.35
N LYS A 64 2.88 -0.13 8.14
CA LYS A 64 1.92 -0.52 9.17
C LYS A 64 0.58 0.11 8.87
N VAL A 65 -0.47 -0.66 8.99
CA VAL A 65 -1.83 -0.17 8.82
C VAL A 65 -2.61 -0.45 10.08
N GLU A 66 -3.18 0.60 10.65
CA GLU A 66 -4.09 0.51 11.79
C GLU A 66 -5.53 0.69 11.32
N VAL A 67 -6.43 -0.17 11.84
CA VAL A 67 -7.84 -0.16 11.49
C VAL A 67 -8.66 0.18 12.72
N GLU A 68 -9.48 1.22 12.63
CA GLU A 68 -10.44 1.63 13.66
C GLU A 68 -11.86 1.63 13.12
N LYS A 69 -12.84 1.39 13.99
CA LYS A 69 -14.27 1.54 13.71
C LYS A 69 -14.92 2.35 14.82
N ASP A 70 -15.63 3.41 14.45
CA ASP A 70 -16.26 4.32 15.42
C ASP A 70 -15.30 4.84 16.50
N GLY A 71 -14.04 5.15 16.13
CA GLY A 71 -12.98 5.61 17.02
C GLY A 71 -12.46 4.55 17.98
N LYS A 72 -12.65 3.26 17.69
CA LYS A 72 -12.14 2.14 18.48
C LYS A 72 -11.28 1.22 17.63
N PRO A 73 -10.14 0.76 18.15
CA PRO A 73 -9.28 -0.21 17.46
C PRO A 73 -10.04 -1.51 17.15
N VAL A 74 -9.92 -2.00 15.91
CA VAL A 74 -10.47 -3.30 15.48
C VAL A 74 -9.44 -4.38 15.79
N THR A 75 -9.76 -5.27 16.74
CA THR A 75 -8.84 -6.31 17.24
C THR A 75 -9.24 -7.73 16.83
N ASP A 76 -10.23 -7.87 15.95
CA ASP A 76 -10.83 -9.13 15.51
C ASP A 76 -11.01 -9.19 13.98
N LEU A 77 -10.03 -8.66 13.24
CA LEU A 77 -9.96 -8.82 11.79
C LEU A 77 -10.01 -10.30 11.41
N GLN A 78 -10.71 -10.60 10.34
CA GLN A 78 -10.88 -11.96 9.84
C GLN A 78 -9.85 -12.26 8.75
N PRO A 79 -9.33 -13.50 8.68
CA PRO A 79 -8.42 -13.89 7.61
C PRO A 79 -9.06 -13.70 6.23
N TYR A 80 -8.29 -13.15 5.31
CA TYR A 80 -8.62 -13.00 3.90
C TYR A 80 -7.35 -13.24 3.06
N LEU A 81 -7.40 -14.13 2.06
CA LEU A 81 -6.25 -14.52 1.23
C LEU A 81 -5.00 -14.91 2.05
N GLY A 82 -5.19 -15.59 3.18
CA GLY A 82 -4.09 -16.08 4.01
C GLY A 82 -3.48 -15.08 4.99
N ALA A 83 -4.01 -13.85 5.10
CA ALA A 83 -3.53 -12.83 6.03
C ALA A 83 -4.69 -12.05 6.68
N TYR A 84 -4.42 -11.21 7.68
CA TYR A 84 -5.40 -10.28 8.24
C TYR A 84 -5.57 -9.00 7.42
N GLY A 85 -4.67 -8.74 6.49
CA GLY A 85 -4.74 -7.70 5.47
C GLY A 85 -3.96 -8.11 4.24
N HIS A 86 -4.44 -7.69 3.07
CA HIS A 86 -3.78 -7.91 1.78
C HIS A 86 -3.51 -6.56 1.14
N LEU A 87 -2.23 -6.24 0.93
CA LEU A 87 -1.81 -4.93 0.40
C LEU A 87 -1.28 -5.08 -1.01
N VAL A 88 -1.92 -4.39 -1.95
CA VAL A 88 -1.44 -4.23 -3.32
C VAL A 88 -0.90 -2.82 -3.49
N ALA A 89 0.24 -2.67 -4.13
CA ALA A 89 0.83 -1.39 -4.44
C ALA A 89 1.18 -1.28 -5.92
N LEU A 90 0.74 -0.21 -6.57
CA LEU A 90 0.96 0.06 -7.98
C LEU A 90 1.67 1.40 -8.16
N ARG A 91 2.72 1.43 -8.98
CA ARG A 91 3.38 2.70 -9.33
C ARG A 91 2.47 3.53 -10.24
N ALA A 92 2.31 4.81 -9.92
CA ALA A 92 1.59 5.73 -10.78
C ALA A 92 2.31 5.90 -12.13
N GLY A 93 1.55 5.99 -13.21
CA GLY A 93 2.03 6.18 -14.57
C GLY A 93 2.11 4.89 -15.39
N ASP A 94 2.75 3.84 -14.91
CA ASP A 94 2.90 2.59 -15.66
C ASP A 94 2.22 1.37 -15.01
N LEU A 95 1.60 1.56 -13.84
CA LEU A 95 0.96 0.51 -13.05
C LEU A 95 1.89 -0.67 -12.73
N ALA A 96 3.20 -0.41 -12.60
CA ALA A 96 4.13 -1.44 -12.16
C ALA A 96 3.72 -1.95 -10.76
N TYR A 97 3.55 -3.26 -10.66
CA TYR A 97 3.15 -3.95 -9.43
C TYR A 97 4.35 -4.01 -8.47
N LEU A 98 4.11 -3.65 -7.21
CA LEU A 98 5.09 -3.85 -6.15
C LEU A 98 4.83 -5.18 -5.45
N HIS A 99 5.91 -5.88 -5.18
CA HIS A 99 5.87 -7.04 -4.33
C HIS A 99 5.73 -6.62 -2.86
N VAL A 100 4.64 -7.01 -2.24
CA VAL A 100 4.30 -6.70 -0.84
C VAL A 100 4.00 -7.99 -0.12
N HIS A 101 4.61 -8.17 1.04
CA HIS A 101 4.38 -9.34 1.89
C HIS A 101 3.75 -8.91 3.21
N PRO A 102 2.66 -9.56 3.65
CA PRO A 102 2.20 -9.43 5.03
C PRO A 102 3.25 -10.01 5.98
N ASN A 103 3.48 -9.34 7.10
CA ASN A 103 4.35 -9.85 8.16
C ASN A 103 3.50 -10.69 9.14
N GLY A 104 3.75 -12.00 9.15
CA GLY A 104 3.03 -12.96 9.97
C GLY A 104 1.81 -13.57 9.29
N GLU A 105 1.27 -14.61 9.91
CA GLU A 105 0.17 -15.42 9.38
C GLU A 105 -0.91 -15.68 10.45
N PRO A 106 -2.21 -15.70 10.06
CA PRO A 106 -3.28 -16.10 10.96
C PRO A 106 -3.05 -17.53 11.50
N GLY A 107 -3.09 -17.69 12.82
CA GLY A 107 -2.94 -19.00 13.46
C GLY A 107 -1.50 -19.41 13.78
N ASP A 108 -0.48 -18.58 13.52
CA ASP A 108 0.91 -18.83 13.89
C ASP A 108 1.19 -18.69 15.40
N GLY A 109 0.18 -18.30 16.19
CA GLY A 109 0.26 -18.08 17.63
C GLY A 109 0.98 -16.79 18.04
N ARG A 110 1.35 -15.94 17.10
CA ARG A 110 2.08 -14.67 17.31
C ARG A 110 1.36 -13.49 16.69
N THR A 111 0.86 -13.64 15.47
CA THR A 111 0.20 -12.59 14.70
C THR A 111 -1.20 -12.33 15.24
N LYS A 112 -1.44 -11.11 15.66
CA LYS A 112 -2.74 -10.68 16.20
C LYS A 112 -3.68 -10.28 15.05
N PRO A 113 -5.00 -10.47 15.22
CA PRO A 113 -6.02 -10.05 14.26
C PRO A 113 -6.33 -8.53 14.37
N GLY A 114 -5.30 -7.70 14.30
CA GLY A 114 -5.39 -6.26 14.40
C GLY A 114 -5.07 -5.71 15.82
N PRO A 115 -5.25 -4.40 16.05
CA PRO A 115 -5.69 -3.40 15.07
C PRO A 115 -4.62 -3.08 14.01
N GLU A 116 -3.35 -3.35 14.30
CA GLU A 116 -2.22 -3.13 13.42
C GLU A 116 -1.93 -4.38 12.58
N VAL A 117 -1.81 -4.20 11.27
CA VAL A 117 -1.29 -5.19 10.33
C VAL A 117 -0.06 -4.59 9.65
N SER A 118 1.05 -5.32 9.62
CA SER A 118 2.29 -4.83 9.03
C SER A 118 2.67 -5.59 7.75
N PHE A 119 3.39 -4.88 6.88
CA PHE A 119 3.80 -5.37 5.56
C PHE A 119 5.24 -4.98 5.28
N THR A 120 5.93 -5.80 4.50
CA THR A 120 7.21 -5.44 3.90
C THR A 120 7.03 -5.18 2.42
N ALA A 121 7.39 -3.98 1.97
CA ALA A 121 7.27 -3.54 0.58
C ALA A 121 8.59 -3.00 0.05
N THR A 122 8.88 -3.25 -1.23
CA THR A 122 10.06 -2.71 -1.90
C THR A 122 9.64 -1.92 -3.13
N ALA A 123 9.79 -0.59 -3.08
CA ALA A 123 9.52 0.26 -4.23
C ALA A 123 10.70 0.19 -5.24
N PRO A 124 10.47 -0.09 -6.53
CA PRO A 124 11.55 -0.17 -7.51
C PRO A 124 12.19 1.18 -7.82
N SER A 125 11.47 2.29 -7.63
CA SER A 125 11.95 3.64 -7.95
C SER A 125 11.29 4.71 -7.09
N LYS A 126 11.80 5.93 -7.17
CA LYS A 126 11.11 7.13 -6.65
C LYS A 126 9.83 7.39 -7.45
N GLY A 127 8.85 8.03 -6.82
CA GLY A 127 7.61 8.46 -7.46
C GLY A 127 6.37 8.17 -6.62
N ALA A 128 5.21 8.45 -7.20
CA ALA A 128 3.93 8.22 -6.57
C ALA A 128 3.48 6.75 -6.73
N TYR A 129 2.85 6.24 -5.71
CA TYR A 129 2.29 4.88 -5.66
C TYR A 129 0.87 4.92 -5.14
N ARG A 130 0.00 4.11 -5.72
CA ARG A 130 -1.35 3.86 -5.23
C ARG A 130 -1.37 2.52 -4.52
N LEU A 131 -1.74 2.53 -3.24
CA LEU A 131 -1.84 1.35 -2.39
C LEU A 131 -3.30 1.02 -2.15
N PHE A 132 -3.63 -0.27 -2.18
CA PHE A 132 -4.96 -0.79 -1.89
C PHE A 132 -4.84 -1.85 -0.82
N LEU A 133 -5.40 -1.59 0.35
CA LEU A 133 -5.47 -2.54 1.45
C LEU A 133 -6.85 -3.20 1.47
N ASP A 134 -6.89 -4.49 1.25
CA ASP A 134 -8.06 -5.30 1.53
C ASP A 134 -7.99 -5.86 2.95
N PHE A 135 -9.01 -5.64 3.75
CA PHE A 135 -9.18 -6.22 5.06
C PHE A 135 -10.60 -6.75 5.25
N ARG A 136 -10.73 -7.82 6.02
CA ARG A 136 -12.03 -8.43 6.30
C ARG A 136 -12.41 -8.25 7.76
N HIS A 137 -13.59 -7.69 8.00
CA HIS A 137 -14.20 -7.58 9.33
C HIS A 137 -15.72 -7.72 9.20
N GLU A 138 -16.36 -8.34 10.18
CA GLU A 138 -17.80 -8.63 10.19
C GLU A 138 -18.29 -9.33 8.90
N GLY A 139 -17.50 -10.28 8.38
CA GLY A 139 -17.84 -11.06 7.20
C GLY A 139 -17.71 -10.34 5.86
N LYS A 140 -17.39 -9.03 5.84
CA LYS A 140 -17.27 -8.20 4.63
C LYS A 140 -15.83 -7.79 4.39
N VAL A 141 -15.35 -7.92 3.14
CA VAL A 141 -14.07 -7.35 2.69
C VAL A 141 -14.28 -5.88 2.31
N ARG A 142 -13.33 -5.05 2.73
CA ARG A 142 -13.28 -3.61 2.42
C ARG A 142 -11.92 -3.26 1.89
N THR A 143 -11.88 -2.30 0.97
CA THR A 143 -10.64 -1.81 0.37
C THR A 143 -10.40 -0.36 0.78
N ALA A 144 -9.33 -0.11 1.51
CA ALA A 144 -8.82 1.23 1.80
C ALA A 144 -7.73 1.58 0.77
N ALA A 145 -7.78 2.80 0.21
CA ALA A 145 -6.89 3.18 -0.88
C ALA A 145 -6.10 4.45 -0.52
N PHE A 146 -4.75 4.35 -0.58
CA PHE A 146 -3.83 5.43 -0.22
C PHE A 146 -3.00 5.88 -1.42
N THR A 147 -2.60 7.15 -1.43
CA THR A 147 -1.53 7.64 -2.31
C THR A 147 -0.32 7.98 -1.47
N VAL A 148 0.85 7.44 -1.83
CA VAL A 148 2.11 7.70 -1.12
C VAL A 148 3.23 7.99 -2.11
N HIS A 149 4.29 8.67 -1.64
CA HIS A 149 5.48 8.92 -2.44
C HIS A 149 6.67 8.12 -1.92
N ALA A 150 7.28 7.31 -2.79
CA ALA A 150 8.54 6.65 -2.48
C ALA A 150 9.72 7.61 -2.68
N GLY A 151 10.59 7.72 -1.66
CA GLY A 151 11.76 8.61 -1.66
C GLY A 151 11.42 10.08 -1.42
N GLY A 152 10.20 10.40 -0.98
CA GLY A 152 9.85 11.67 -0.37
C GLY A 152 10.16 11.65 1.14
N ALA A 153 10.21 12.81 1.80
CA ALA A 153 10.30 12.89 3.24
C ALA A 153 9.09 12.18 3.87
N ALA A 154 9.32 11.40 4.93
CA ALA A 154 8.21 10.89 5.74
C ALA A 154 7.40 12.08 6.26
N ALA A 155 6.07 11.94 6.30
CA ALA A 155 5.22 13.00 6.85
C ALA A 155 5.66 13.28 8.31
N GLY A 156 6.26 14.47 8.54
CA GLY A 156 6.76 14.88 9.86
C GLY A 156 8.24 15.26 9.93
N GLU A 157 9.06 15.03 8.91
CA GLU A 157 10.41 15.60 8.88
C GLU A 157 10.36 17.01 8.26
N PRO A 158 10.86 18.06 8.97
CA PRO A 158 10.94 19.40 8.40
C PRO A 158 11.88 19.37 7.19
N VAL A 159 11.40 19.92 6.08
CA VAL A 159 12.22 20.14 4.88
C VAL A 159 13.37 21.06 5.29
N PRO A 160 14.66 20.72 5.10
CA PRO A 160 15.74 21.66 5.33
C PRO A 160 15.56 22.83 4.35
N GLU A 161 15.31 24.01 4.87
CA GLU A 161 15.37 25.24 4.08
C GLU A 161 16.79 25.36 3.52
N ASN A 162 16.88 25.29 2.20
CA ASN A 162 18.11 25.60 1.48
C ASN A 162 18.36 27.10 1.67
N GLU A 163 19.25 27.46 2.58
CA GLU A 163 19.82 28.79 2.65
C GLU A 163 20.63 29.00 1.36
N GLU A 164 19.97 29.58 0.38
CA GLU A 164 20.61 30.19 -0.79
C GLU A 164 21.36 31.42 -0.30
N SER A 165 22.62 31.21 0.10
CA SER A 165 23.53 32.31 0.42
C SER A 165 23.81 33.09 -0.85
N ALA A 166 23.08 34.22 -0.97
CA ALA A 166 23.43 35.31 -1.84
C ALA A 166 24.72 35.95 -1.31
N GLU A 167 25.84 35.68 -1.95
CA GLU A 167 27.04 36.48 -1.83
C GLU A 167 27.37 37.06 -3.20
N HIS A 168 26.77 38.20 -3.48
CA HIS A 168 27.32 39.19 -4.41
C HIS A 168 28.02 40.25 -3.58
N GLY A 169 29.33 40.30 -3.67
CA GLY A 169 30.19 41.31 -3.11
C GLY A 169 31.40 41.58 -4.01
N HIS A 170 31.33 42.69 -4.76
CA HIS A 170 32.39 43.50 -5.35
C HIS A 170 33.49 42.84 -6.18
#